data_9fa8f3f97bab7b8d5246c20978bd83cb
#
_entry.id   9fa8f3f97bab7b8d5246c20978bd83cb
#
_cell.length_a   1.000
_cell.length_b   1.000
_cell.length_c   1.000
_cell.angle_alpha   90.00
_cell.angle_beta   90.00
_cell.angle_gamma   90.00
#
_symmetry.space_group_name_H-M   'P 1'
#
loop_
_entity.id
_entity.type
_entity.pdbx_description
1 polymer ?
#
loop_
_entity_poly.entity_id
_entity_poly.type
_entity_poly.pdbx_seq_one_letter_code
_entity_poly.pdbx_strand_id
1 'polypeptide(L)'
;WTLLVQYSNLRFFGAGPEETYQDRKHAKLGVWSTDAFKDHAPYLMPQETGNHEDVRWAEITDEKGHGLRISRAEGAEPFAMSLQPYSSFMLEEAQHQDELPAPKHMFLRVLAEQMGVGGDDSWMSPVHPQYHIPADQPISLDVDLDLI
;
A
#
# COMPACT_ATOMS: atom_id res chain seq x y z
N TRP A 1 -7.87 2.25 -7.03
CA TRP A 1 -9.21 1.68 -7.29
C TRP A 1 -10.02 1.57 -6.00
N THR A 2 -11.35 1.65 -6.14
CA THR A 2 -12.31 1.44 -5.04
C THR A 2 -13.00 0.10 -5.24
N LEU A 3 -12.89 -0.78 -4.25
CA LEU A 3 -13.50 -2.11 -4.23
C LEU A 3 -14.60 -2.16 -3.15
N LEU A 4 -15.47 -3.16 -3.21
CA LEU A 4 -16.41 -3.41 -2.12
C LEU A 4 -15.64 -3.91 -0.87
N VAL A 5 -16.16 -3.60 0.31
CA VAL A 5 -15.53 -3.89 1.61
C VAL A 5 -15.22 -5.39 1.84
N GLN A 6 -15.96 -6.27 1.19
CA GLN A 6 -15.75 -7.73 1.28
C GLN A 6 -14.42 -8.22 0.65
N TYR A 7 -13.79 -7.39 -0.20
CA TYR A 7 -12.49 -7.71 -0.81
C TYR A 7 -11.36 -7.23 0.09
N SER A 8 -11.27 -7.82 1.27
CA SER A 8 -10.29 -7.45 2.31
C SER A 8 -9.11 -8.43 2.44
N ASN A 9 -9.23 -9.64 1.88
CA ASN A 9 -8.13 -10.60 1.93
C ASN A 9 -7.04 -10.20 0.93
N LEU A 10 -5.83 -9.99 1.44
CA LEU A 10 -4.66 -9.64 0.65
C LEU A 10 -3.63 -10.75 0.74
N ARG A 11 -3.18 -11.24 -0.43
CA ARG A 11 -2.04 -12.14 -0.56
C ARG A 11 -1.10 -11.57 -1.62
N PHE A 12 0.18 -11.40 -1.29
CA PHE A 12 1.11 -10.77 -2.22
C PHE A 12 2.51 -11.37 -2.14
N PHE A 13 3.27 -11.23 -3.23
CA PHE A 13 4.69 -11.49 -3.28
C PHE A 13 5.44 -10.17 -3.38
N GLY A 14 6.08 -9.77 -2.29
CA GLY A 14 6.75 -8.49 -2.13
C GLY A 14 7.53 -8.41 -0.83
N ALA A 15 7.94 -7.20 -0.47
CA ALA A 15 8.60 -6.91 0.79
C ALA A 15 7.58 -6.87 1.95
N GLY A 16 7.83 -7.64 3.00
CA GLY A 16 6.91 -7.78 4.12
C GLY A 16 7.50 -8.57 5.29
N PRO A 17 6.64 -9.06 6.22
CA PRO A 17 5.16 -8.99 6.20
C PRO A 17 4.57 -7.62 6.53
N GLU A 18 5.30 -6.76 7.24
CA GLU A 18 4.86 -5.44 7.66
C GLU A 18 5.01 -4.41 6.55
N GLU A 19 4.44 -3.23 6.75
CA GLU A 19 4.55 -2.12 5.80
C GLU A 19 6.01 -1.76 5.52
N THR A 20 6.28 -1.40 4.28
CA THR A 20 7.60 -0.97 3.80
C THR A 20 7.48 0.32 2.97
N TYR A 21 8.53 1.14 3.01
CA TYR A 21 8.68 2.38 2.25
C TYR A 21 10.10 2.50 1.72
N GLN A 22 10.40 3.44 0.84
CA GLN A 22 11.73 3.60 0.25
C GLN A 22 12.85 3.73 1.29
N ASP A 23 12.59 4.37 2.42
CA ASP A 23 13.49 4.56 3.56
C ASP A 23 13.22 3.59 4.72
N ARG A 24 12.27 2.67 4.57
CA ARG A 24 11.90 1.65 5.55
C ARG A 24 11.81 0.28 4.86
N LYS A 25 12.94 -0.20 4.36
CA LYS A 25 13.04 -1.45 3.57
C LYS A 25 13.61 -2.65 4.35
N HIS A 26 13.68 -2.59 5.66
CA HIS A 26 14.21 -3.71 6.46
C HIS A 26 13.18 -4.84 6.56
N ALA A 27 12.93 -5.49 5.43
CA ALA A 27 11.90 -6.52 5.25
C ALA A 27 12.46 -7.69 4.44
N LYS A 28 11.74 -8.80 4.44
CA LYS A 28 12.06 -9.97 3.63
C LYS A 28 11.19 -10.00 2.38
N LEU A 29 11.79 -10.35 1.26
CA LEU A 29 11.04 -10.69 0.07
C LEU A 29 10.40 -12.07 0.24
N GLY A 30 9.10 -12.16 0.10
CA GLY A 30 8.35 -13.41 0.31
C GLY A 30 6.89 -13.31 -0.10
N VAL A 31 6.18 -14.43 0.04
CA VAL A 31 4.73 -14.48 -0.13
C VAL A 31 4.08 -14.30 1.24
N TRP A 32 3.24 -13.29 1.35
CA TRP A 32 2.57 -12.90 2.58
C TRP A 32 1.05 -12.94 2.39
N SER A 33 0.33 -13.17 3.46
CA SER A 33 -1.13 -13.11 3.49
C SER A 33 -1.59 -12.37 4.73
N THR A 34 -2.49 -11.43 4.53
CA THR A 34 -3.06 -10.60 5.59
C THR A 34 -4.51 -10.22 5.26
N ASP A 35 -5.16 -9.56 6.19
CA ASP A 35 -6.45 -8.91 6.00
C ASP A 35 -6.23 -7.40 6.02
N ALA A 36 -6.78 -6.68 5.06
CA ALA A 36 -6.57 -5.23 4.91
C ALA A 36 -6.99 -4.41 6.15
N PHE A 37 -7.90 -4.93 6.98
CA PHE A 37 -8.25 -4.31 8.26
C PHE A 37 -7.17 -4.45 9.32
N LYS A 38 -6.21 -5.34 9.13
CA LYS A 38 -5.10 -5.61 10.06
C LYS A 38 -3.75 -5.16 9.49
N ASP A 39 -3.72 -4.87 8.19
CA ASP A 39 -2.51 -4.51 7.44
C ASP A 39 -2.23 -3.00 7.52
N HIS A 40 -2.33 -2.45 8.70
CA HIS A 40 -2.01 -1.04 8.92
C HIS A 40 -1.48 -0.81 10.33
N ALA A 41 -0.59 0.16 10.45
CA ALA A 41 -0.14 0.62 11.76
C ALA A 41 -1.22 1.50 12.39
N PRO A 42 -1.63 1.26 13.64
CA PRO A 42 -2.64 2.05 14.33
C PRO A 42 -2.04 3.37 14.84
N TYR A 43 -1.67 4.26 13.96
CA TYR A 43 -1.16 5.57 14.32
C TYR A 43 -2.20 6.36 15.10
N LEU A 44 -1.74 7.16 16.07
CA LEU A 44 -2.61 7.97 16.92
C LEU A 44 -3.49 8.92 16.10
N MET A 45 -2.88 9.61 15.13
CA MET A 45 -3.58 10.40 14.12
C MET A 45 -3.75 9.53 12.87
N PRO A 46 -4.98 9.40 12.33
CA PRO A 46 -5.22 8.64 11.11
C PRO A 46 -4.35 9.14 9.95
N GLN A 47 -3.70 8.23 9.25
CA GLN A 47 -2.86 8.53 8.10
C GLN A 47 -2.71 7.30 7.20
N GLU A 48 -2.18 7.48 6.00
CA GLU A 48 -1.91 6.38 5.10
C GLU A 48 -0.84 5.44 5.68
N THR A 49 -1.10 4.14 5.59
CA THR A 49 -0.27 3.07 6.13
C THR A 49 -0.37 1.83 5.24
N GLY A 50 0.32 0.74 5.61
CA GLY A 50 0.19 -0.55 4.94
C GLY A 50 0.71 -0.55 3.51
N ASN A 51 1.68 0.29 3.18
CA ASN A 51 2.36 0.23 1.90
C ASN A 51 3.33 -0.96 1.87
N HIS A 52 3.34 -1.70 0.76
CA HIS A 52 4.28 -2.77 0.49
C HIS A 52 5.09 -2.46 -0.76
N GLU A 53 6.40 -2.46 -0.63
CA GLU A 53 7.36 -2.26 -1.71
C GLU A 53 7.73 -3.60 -2.39
N ASP A 54 8.37 -3.50 -3.55
CA ASP A 54 8.89 -4.66 -4.28
C ASP A 54 7.83 -5.71 -4.63
N VAL A 55 6.58 -5.31 -4.83
CA VAL A 55 5.49 -6.22 -5.14
C VAL A 55 5.57 -6.67 -6.61
N ARG A 56 5.49 -7.98 -6.82
CA ARG A 56 5.50 -8.59 -8.15
C ARG A 56 4.13 -9.06 -8.56
N TRP A 57 3.32 -9.45 -7.60
CA TRP A 57 1.92 -9.74 -7.77
C TRP A 57 1.18 -9.63 -6.43
N ALA A 58 -0.11 -9.35 -6.51
CA ALA A 58 -1.03 -9.34 -5.39
C ALA A 58 -2.39 -9.90 -5.82
N GLU A 59 -3.05 -10.60 -4.92
CA GLU A 59 -4.42 -11.10 -5.02
C GLU A 59 -5.25 -10.44 -3.93
N ILE A 60 -6.32 -9.79 -4.33
CA ILE A 60 -7.30 -9.16 -3.45
C ILE A 60 -8.60 -9.90 -3.62
N THR A 61 -9.05 -10.60 -2.56
CA THR A 61 -10.17 -11.52 -2.68
C THR A 61 -11.22 -11.34 -1.57
N ASP A 62 -12.42 -11.83 -1.85
CA ASP A 62 -13.45 -12.07 -0.85
C ASP A 62 -13.21 -13.41 -0.12
N GLU A 63 -14.10 -13.76 0.83
CA GLU A 63 -14.03 -15.02 1.58
C GLU A 63 -14.19 -16.28 0.70
N LYS A 64 -14.71 -16.13 -0.52
CA LYS A 64 -14.89 -17.24 -1.47
C LYS A 64 -13.71 -17.38 -2.43
N GLY A 65 -12.75 -16.49 -2.36
CA GLY A 65 -11.58 -16.46 -3.22
C GLY A 65 -11.81 -15.77 -4.58
N HIS A 66 -12.96 -15.12 -4.78
CA HIS A 66 -13.18 -14.32 -5.97
C HIS A 66 -12.55 -12.93 -5.79
N GLY A 67 -12.01 -12.37 -6.84
CA GLY A 67 -11.40 -11.06 -6.74
C GLY A 67 -10.56 -10.64 -7.92
N LEU A 68 -9.49 -9.92 -7.61
CA LEU A 68 -8.58 -9.32 -8.57
C LEU A 68 -7.15 -9.79 -8.28
N ARG A 69 -6.45 -10.20 -9.32
CA ARG A 69 -5.00 -10.38 -9.31
C ARG A 69 -4.35 -9.25 -10.09
N ILE A 70 -3.33 -8.64 -9.49
CA ILE A 70 -2.47 -7.65 -10.12
C ILE A 70 -1.09 -8.26 -10.20
N SER A 71 -0.47 -8.23 -11.38
CA SER A 71 0.90 -8.69 -11.58
C SER A 71 1.70 -7.61 -12.30
N ARG A 72 2.98 -7.47 -12.00
CA ARG A 72 3.86 -6.67 -12.85
C ARG A 72 3.87 -7.26 -14.26
N ALA A 73 3.79 -6.43 -15.27
CA ALA A 73 3.91 -6.88 -16.66
C ALA A 73 5.29 -7.50 -16.92
N GLU A 74 5.39 -8.31 -17.96
CA GLU A 74 6.67 -8.92 -18.33
C GLU A 74 7.73 -7.87 -18.63
N GLY A 75 8.88 -7.97 -17.96
CA GLY A 75 9.99 -7.00 -18.09
C GLY A 75 9.83 -5.71 -17.32
N ALA A 76 8.67 -5.46 -16.68
CA ALA A 76 8.45 -4.27 -15.86
C ALA A 76 9.11 -4.38 -14.48
N GLU A 77 9.34 -3.25 -13.84
CA GLU A 77 9.81 -3.19 -12.46
C GLU A 77 8.71 -3.63 -11.47
N PRO A 78 9.07 -4.10 -10.28
CA PRO A 78 8.12 -4.27 -9.19
C PRO A 78 7.41 -2.96 -8.84
N PHE A 79 6.22 -3.04 -8.30
CA PHE A 79 5.41 -1.88 -7.90
C PHE A 79 5.26 -1.80 -6.38
N ALA A 80 4.82 -0.64 -5.89
CA ALA A 80 4.36 -0.50 -4.52
C ALA A 80 2.83 -0.55 -4.48
N MET A 81 2.28 -1.02 -3.37
CA MET A 81 0.82 -1.08 -3.19
C MET A 81 0.38 -0.93 -1.74
N SER A 82 -0.85 -0.47 -1.57
CA SER A 82 -1.57 -0.57 -0.30
C SER A 82 -3.04 -0.90 -0.54
N LEU A 83 -3.63 -1.63 0.41
CA LEU A 83 -5.06 -1.92 0.44
C LEU A 83 -5.62 -1.50 1.80
N GLN A 84 -6.48 -0.48 1.82
CA GLN A 84 -6.96 0.13 3.06
C GLN A 84 -8.47 0.36 3.05
N PRO A 85 -9.14 0.32 4.23
CA PRO A 85 -10.57 0.58 4.34
C PRO A 85 -10.96 2.06 4.24
N TYR A 86 -9.98 2.96 4.07
CA TYR A 86 -10.19 4.40 4.04
C TYR A 86 -9.50 5.05 2.84
N SER A 87 -10.12 6.08 2.29
CA SER A 87 -9.46 6.94 1.29
C SER A 87 -8.50 7.92 1.97
N SER A 88 -7.57 8.49 1.19
CA SER A 88 -6.67 9.54 1.67
C SER A 88 -7.43 10.72 2.29
N PHE A 89 -8.55 11.13 1.66
CA PHE A 89 -9.39 12.22 2.17
C PHE A 89 -10.04 11.90 3.52
N MET A 90 -10.54 10.66 3.71
CA MET A 90 -11.11 10.25 4.99
C MET A 90 -10.06 10.27 6.11
N LEU A 91 -8.82 9.84 5.78
CA LEU A 91 -7.72 9.85 6.73
C LEU A 91 -7.25 11.28 7.05
N GLU A 92 -7.19 12.16 6.05
CA GLU A 92 -6.75 13.57 6.21
C GLU A 92 -7.76 14.39 7.02
N GLU A 93 -9.06 14.13 6.86
CA GLU A 93 -10.11 14.86 7.60
C GLU A 93 -10.22 14.42 9.07
N ALA A 94 -9.81 13.20 9.42
CA ALA A 94 -9.91 12.66 10.77
C ALA A 94 -8.68 13.04 11.62
N GLN A 95 -8.91 13.57 12.79
CA GLN A 95 -7.85 13.84 13.78
C GLN A 95 -7.67 12.67 14.76
N HIS A 96 -8.70 11.86 14.94
CA HIS A 96 -8.72 10.71 15.84
C HIS A 96 -9.33 9.48 15.15
N GLN A 97 -8.97 8.30 15.62
CA GLN A 97 -9.43 7.03 15.03
C GLN A 97 -10.95 6.83 15.10
N ASP A 98 -11.60 7.35 16.11
CA ASP A 98 -13.06 7.27 16.33
C ASP A 98 -13.86 8.23 15.42
N GLU A 99 -13.21 9.14 14.73
CA GLU A 99 -13.82 10.02 13.72
C GLU A 99 -13.91 9.34 12.35
N LEU A 100 -13.19 8.24 12.14
CA LEU A 100 -13.26 7.49 10.89
C LEU A 100 -14.63 6.80 10.72
N PRO A 101 -15.25 6.90 9.54
CA PRO A 101 -16.55 6.26 9.30
C PRO A 101 -16.43 4.74 9.28
N ALA A 102 -17.55 4.03 9.52
CA ALA A 102 -17.57 2.59 9.32
C ALA A 102 -17.19 2.24 7.87
N PRO A 103 -16.23 1.33 7.65
CA PRO A 103 -15.76 0.98 6.31
C PRO A 103 -16.87 0.41 5.41
N LYS A 104 -16.97 0.93 4.18
CA LYS A 104 -17.90 0.45 3.15
C LYS A 104 -17.19 -0.03 1.90
N HIS A 105 -15.94 0.36 1.75
CA HIS A 105 -15.11 0.08 0.59
C HIS A 105 -13.69 -0.26 1.02
N MET A 106 -12.96 -0.88 0.11
CA MET A 106 -11.51 -0.98 0.15
C MET A 106 -10.92 -0.07 -0.91
N PHE A 107 -9.85 0.63 -0.56
CA PHE A 107 -9.11 1.52 -1.44
C PHE A 107 -7.77 0.89 -1.77
N LEU A 108 -7.65 0.42 -3.01
CA LEU A 108 -6.45 -0.17 -3.55
C LEU A 108 -5.63 0.90 -4.26
N ARG A 109 -4.39 1.07 -3.84
CA ARG A 109 -3.37 1.88 -4.51
C ARG A 109 -2.34 0.97 -5.12
N VAL A 110 -1.95 1.24 -6.35
CA VAL A 110 -0.85 0.59 -7.05
C VAL A 110 0.01 1.71 -7.61
N LEU A 111 1.26 1.74 -7.22
CA LEU A 111 2.16 2.87 -7.40
C LEU A 111 3.44 2.40 -8.09
N ALA A 112 3.95 3.18 -9.03
CA ALA A 112 5.28 2.95 -9.58
C ALA A 112 6.36 3.18 -8.53
N GLU A 113 6.21 4.26 -7.77
CA GLU A 113 7.13 4.65 -6.70
C GLU A 113 6.37 5.25 -5.53
N GLN A 114 6.91 5.11 -4.34
CA GLN A 114 6.44 5.74 -3.11
C GLN A 114 7.61 6.53 -2.50
N MET A 115 7.37 7.77 -2.13
CA MET A 115 8.37 8.59 -1.43
C MET A 115 8.68 7.99 -0.05
N GLY A 116 9.89 8.20 0.46
CA GLY A 116 10.21 7.91 1.85
C GLY A 116 9.33 8.67 2.84
N VAL A 117 9.14 8.12 4.02
CA VAL A 117 8.21 8.64 5.04
C VAL A 117 8.91 9.12 6.32
N GLY A 118 10.21 8.86 6.48
CA GLY A 118 10.99 9.20 7.66
C GLY A 118 12.05 10.27 7.40
N GLY A 119 12.58 10.82 8.48
CA GLY A 119 13.75 11.68 8.53
C GLY A 119 14.68 11.21 9.65
N ASP A 120 15.67 12.03 10.02
CA ASP A 120 16.63 11.69 11.08
C ASP A 120 16.00 11.69 12.49
N ASP A 121 14.87 12.35 12.64
CA ASP A 121 14.13 12.41 13.90
C ASP A 121 12.63 12.54 13.69
N SER A 122 11.86 12.56 14.78
CA SER A 122 10.40 12.73 14.77
C SER A 122 9.95 14.20 14.88
N TRP A 123 10.86 15.15 14.74
CA TRP A 123 10.64 16.59 14.91
C TRP A 123 10.66 17.35 13.59
N MET A 124 10.09 16.78 12.55
CA MET A 124 9.97 17.42 11.23
C MET A 124 11.27 17.42 10.40
N SER A 125 12.24 16.57 10.70
CA SER A 125 13.35 16.34 9.78
C SER A 125 12.82 15.84 8.43
N PRO A 126 13.22 16.46 7.31
CA PRO A 126 12.74 16.08 6.00
C PRO A 126 13.24 14.68 5.61
N VAL A 127 12.48 14.02 4.73
CA VAL A 127 12.93 12.80 4.07
C VAL A 127 14.22 13.08 3.31
N HIS A 128 15.19 12.17 3.39
CA HIS A 128 16.48 12.32 2.69
C HIS A 128 16.29 12.38 1.16
N PRO A 129 17.07 13.20 0.44
CA PRO A 129 16.90 13.41 -1.01
C PRO A 129 16.90 12.14 -1.85
N GLN A 130 17.65 11.10 -1.45
CA GLN A 130 17.70 9.82 -2.18
C GLN A 130 16.38 9.04 -2.14
N TYR A 131 15.45 9.41 -1.27
CA TYR A 131 14.13 8.79 -1.14
C TYR A 131 13.00 9.67 -1.68
N HIS A 132 13.35 10.79 -2.34
CA HIS A 132 12.39 11.60 -3.06
C HIS A 132 12.09 10.98 -4.42
N ILE A 133 10.86 11.18 -4.89
CA ILE A 133 10.48 10.84 -6.26
C ILE A 133 11.06 11.91 -7.19
N PRO A 134 11.90 11.56 -8.18
CA PRO A 134 12.47 12.53 -9.10
C PRO A 134 11.38 13.11 -10.02
N ALA A 135 11.32 14.44 -10.14
CA ALA A 135 10.33 15.13 -10.97
C ALA A 135 10.81 15.37 -12.42
N ASP A 136 12.07 15.07 -12.71
CA ASP A 136 12.75 15.33 -13.98
C ASP A 136 12.94 14.07 -14.85
N GLN A 137 12.39 12.93 -14.42
CA GLN A 137 12.46 11.64 -15.10
C GLN A 137 11.07 11.09 -15.36
N PRO A 138 10.84 10.40 -16.48
CA PRO A 138 9.60 9.68 -16.70
C PRO A 138 9.50 8.50 -15.73
N ILE A 139 8.33 8.32 -15.14
CA ILE A 139 7.99 7.17 -14.29
C ILE A 139 6.90 6.39 -15.00
N SER A 140 7.06 5.08 -15.12
CA SER A 140 6.07 4.18 -15.71
C SER A 140 5.60 3.14 -14.69
N LEU A 141 4.36 2.72 -14.85
CA LEU A 141 3.74 1.63 -14.09
C LEU A 141 3.03 0.70 -15.08
N ASP A 142 3.59 -0.48 -15.26
CA ASP A 142 3.06 -1.49 -16.17
C ASP A 142 2.64 -2.73 -15.39
N VAL A 143 1.34 -2.96 -15.34
CA VAL A 143 0.73 -4.08 -14.60
C VAL A 143 -0.36 -4.77 -15.41
N ASP A 144 -0.47 -6.08 -15.22
CA ASP A 144 -1.54 -6.91 -15.73
C ASP A 144 -2.62 -7.07 -14.66
N LEU A 145 -3.89 -7.04 -15.07
CA LEU A 145 -5.05 -7.19 -14.19
C LEU A 145 -5.90 -8.38 -14.65
N ASP A 146 -6.10 -9.35 -13.76
CA ASP A 146 -6.89 -10.54 -13.99
C ASP A 146 -8.01 -10.65 -12.96
N LEU A 147 -9.19 -11.08 -13.39
CA LEU A 147 -10.27 -11.51 -12.49
C LEU A 147 -10.03 -12.96 -12.07
N ILE A 148 -10.16 -13.25 -10.80
CA ILE A 148 -9.97 -14.59 -10.23
C ILE A 148 -11.17 -15.01 -9.39
#